data_866b1e01fbd373d3d032184585a02301
#
_entry.id   866b1e01fbd373d3d032184585a02301
#
_cell.length_a   1.000
_cell.length_b   1.000
_cell.length_c   1.000
_cell.angle_alpha   90.00
_cell.angle_beta   90.00
_cell.angle_gamma   90.00
#
_symmetry.space_group_name_H-M   'P 1'
#
loop_
_entity.id
_entity.type
_entity.pdbx_description
1 polymer ?
#
loop_
_entity_poly.entity_id
_entity_poly.type
_entity_poly.pdbx_seq_one_letter_code
_entity_poly.pdbx_strand_id
1 'polypeptide(L)'
;MSQLFSKKNKEVFSNPLNLDNPVTVQVLGICSALAVTAKLEPAIVMGLSVTVIVAFANVIISLLRNTIPNRIRIIVQLVVVAALVTIVSEVLKAFAYDVSVQLSVYVGLIITNCILMGRLEAFAMANGPWESFLDGIGNGLGYAIILVIVAFFRELLGSGALLGFQIIPQSFYEMGYLNNGLMLMPPMALIIVACIIWVQRARNKSMQEQ
;
A
#
# COMPACT_ATOMS: atom_id res chain seq x y z
N MET A 1 1.85 -11.98 -29.96
CA MET A 1 1.73 -12.60 -28.61
C MET A 1 3.03 -12.73 -27.82
N SER A 2 4.19 -12.53 -28.43
CA SER A 2 5.51 -12.67 -27.75
C SER A 2 6.01 -11.44 -26.97
N GLN A 3 5.31 -10.31 -27.02
CA GLN A 3 5.70 -9.09 -26.27
C GLN A 3 5.19 -9.05 -24.81
N LEU A 4 4.27 -9.95 -24.44
CA LEU A 4 3.67 -10.02 -23.10
C LEU A 4 4.66 -10.46 -22.00
N PHE A 5 5.70 -11.23 -22.35
CA PHE A 5 6.72 -11.74 -21.42
C PHE A 5 8.13 -11.21 -21.72
N SER A 6 8.25 -9.99 -22.24
CA SER A 6 9.56 -9.36 -22.43
C SER A 6 10.28 -9.21 -21.07
N LYS A 7 11.63 -9.33 -21.06
CA LYS A 7 12.47 -9.09 -19.87
C LYS A 7 12.13 -7.76 -19.20
N LYS A 8 11.82 -6.72 -19.98
CA LYS A 8 11.38 -5.40 -19.50
C LYS A 8 10.11 -5.47 -18.64
N ASN A 9 9.10 -6.26 -19.03
CA ASN A 9 7.85 -6.39 -18.30
C ASN A 9 8.05 -7.12 -16.95
N LYS A 10 8.97 -8.09 -16.92
CA LYS A 10 9.34 -8.79 -15.70
C LYS A 10 10.11 -7.89 -14.72
N GLU A 11 10.95 -7.03 -15.24
CA GLU A 11 11.66 -6.01 -14.45
C GLU A 11 10.70 -4.97 -13.87
N VAL A 12 9.76 -4.44 -14.68
CA VAL A 12 8.73 -3.50 -14.21
C VAL A 12 7.89 -4.08 -13.08
N PHE A 13 7.59 -5.38 -13.11
CA PHE A 13 6.84 -6.06 -12.05
C PHE A 13 7.70 -6.39 -10.82
N SER A 14 8.97 -6.79 -11.01
CA SER A 14 9.84 -7.27 -9.93
C SER A 14 10.58 -6.15 -9.18
N ASN A 15 10.92 -5.06 -9.88
CA ASN A 15 11.66 -3.94 -9.27
C ASN A 15 10.92 -3.30 -8.07
N PRO A 16 9.60 -3.03 -8.13
CA PRO A 16 8.86 -2.45 -7.02
C PRO A 16 8.79 -3.36 -5.78
N LEU A 17 8.96 -4.67 -5.94
CA LEU A 17 8.95 -5.60 -4.82
C LEU A 17 10.23 -5.55 -3.99
N ASN A 18 11.37 -5.22 -4.59
CA ASN A 18 12.67 -5.34 -3.91
C ASN A 18 13.55 -4.09 -3.98
N LEU A 19 13.85 -3.61 -5.19
CA LEU A 19 14.84 -2.54 -5.41
C LEU A 19 14.23 -1.14 -5.41
N ASP A 20 12.96 -1.02 -5.81
CA ASP A 20 12.28 0.26 -6.01
C ASP A 20 10.91 0.28 -5.31
N ASN A 21 10.89 -0.22 -4.07
CA ASN A 21 9.66 -0.34 -3.29
C ASN A 21 9.06 1.05 -3.00
N PRO A 22 7.76 1.24 -3.25
CA PRO A 22 7.11 2.54 -3.10
C PRO A 22 7.19 3.12 -1.68
N VAL A 23 7.15 2.28 -0.65
CA VAL A 23 7.17 2.75 0.74
C VAL A 23 8.58 2.97 1.25
N THR A 24 9.51 2.05 0.97
CA THR A 24 10.84 2.07 1.59
C THR A 24 11.86 2.88 0.80
N VAL A 25 11.70 2.98 -0.51
CA VAL A 25 12.63 3.72 -1.39
C VAL A 25 12.04 5.06 -1.82
N GLN A 26 10.81 5.05 -2.34
CA GLN A 26 10.13 6.26 -2.82
C GLN A 26 9.47 7.06 -1.69
N VAL A 27 9.36 6.48 -0.48
CA VAL A 27 8.75 7.10 0.71
C VAL A 27 7.28 7.51 0.48
N LEU A 28 6.56 6.76 -0.38
CA LEU A 28 5.16 6.98 -0.70
C LEU A 28 4.25 6.08 0.15
N GLY A 29 3.08 6.57 0.54
CA GLY A 29 2.09 5.77 1.27
C GLY A 29 2.32 5.66 2.79
N ILE A 30 3.22 6.44 3.37
CA ILE A 30 3.45 6.43 4.82
C ILE A 30 2.21 6.86 5.60
N CYS A 31 1.43 7.84 5.10
CA CYS A 31 0.21 8.32 5.77
C CYS A 31 -0.79 7.18 6.02
N SER A 32 -1.03 6.35 5.01
CA SER A 32 -1.91 5.19 5.12
C SER A 32 -1.30 4.08 5.97
N ALA A 33 0.03 3.88 5.89
CA ALA A 33 0.73 2.94 6.75
C ALA A 33 0.61 3.29 8.23
N LEU A 34 0.60 4.56 8.61
CA LEU A 34 0.40 5.01 9.99
C LEU A 34 -1.03 4.77 10.48
N ALA A 35 -2.02 5.06 9.63
CA ALA A 35 -3.42 5.04 10.01
C ALA A 35 -4.02 3.62 10.06
N VAL A 36 -3.69 2.77 9.09
CA VAL A 36 -4.39 1.49 8.86
C VAL A 36 -3.72 0.31 9.55
N THR A 37 -2.44 0.38 9.87
CA THR A 37 -1.66 -0.75 10.40
C THR A 37 -1.85 -1.03 11.89
N ALA A 38 -2.86 -0.46 12.56
CA ALA A 38 -3.18 -0.78 13.95
C ALA A 38 -3.68 -2.22 14.12
N LYS A 39 -4.34 -2.77 13.09
CA LYS A 39 -4.83 -4.15 13.02
C LYS A 39 -4.45 -4.76 11.67
N LEU A 40 -4.23 -6.07 11.65
CA LEU A 40 -3.80 -6.79 10.45
C LEU A 40 -4.93 -6.94 9.42
N GLU A 41 -6.16 -7.18 9.85
CA GLU A 41 -7.32 -7.36 8.98
C GLU A 41 -7.56 -6.14 8.05
N PRO A 42 -7.75 -4.91 8.55
CA PRO A 42 -7.91 -3.75 7.68
C PRO A 42 -6.65 -3.43 6.85
N ALA A 43 -5.46 -3.78 7.33
CA ALA A 43 -4.23 -3.57 6.58
C ALA A 43 -4.15 -4.45 5.33
N ILE A 44 -4.56 -5.73 5.42
CA ILE A 44 -4.62 -6.65 4.28
C ILE A 44 -5.65 -6.16 3.26
N VAL A 45 -6.87 -5.86 3.71
CA VAL A 45 -7.94 -5.42 2.81
C VAL A 45 -7.58 -4.09 2.13
N MET A 46 -6.98 -3.16 2.87
CA MET A 46 -6.49 -1.90 2.33
C MET A 46 -5.41 -2.11 1.27
N GLY A 47 -4.43 -2.97 1.56
CA GLY A 47 -3.36 -3.31 0.62
C GLY A 47 -3.87 -3.90 -0.69
N LEU A 48 -4.81 -4.84 -0.63
CA LEU A 48 -5.46 -5.43 -1.81
C LEU A 48 -6.30 -4.41 -2.57
N SER A 49 -7.12 -3.62 -1.88
CA SER A 49 -7.95 -2.58 -2.50
C SER A 49 -7.11 -1.55 -3.24
N VAL A 50 -6.05 -1.05 -2.61
CA VAL A 50 -5.12 -0.10 -3.25
C VAL A 50 -4.46 -0.72 -4.46
N THR A 51 -4.03 -1.99 -4.40
CA THR A 51 -3.41 -2.69 -5.54
C THR A 51 -4.35 -2.73 -6.76
N VAL A 52 -5.61 -3.10 -6.54
CA VAL A 52 -6.62 -3.14 -7.61
C VAL A 52 -6.86 -1.73 -8.17
N ILE A 53 -7.06 -0.74 -7.30
CA ILE A 53 -7.33 0.63 -7.70
C ILE A 53 -6.15 1.22 -8.50
N VAL A 54 -4.89 1.04 -8.04
CA VAL A 54 -3.69 1.53 -8.75
C VAL A 54 -3.58 0.89 -10.13
N ALA A 55 -3.81 -0.43 -10.25
CA ALA A 55 -3.73 -1.13 -11.51
C ALA A 55 -4.74 -0.58 -12.53
N PHE A 56 -6.01 -0.44 -12.16
CA PHE A 56 -7.04 0.08 -13.05
C PHE A 56 -6.88 1.58 -13.32
N ALA A 57 -6.55 2.38 -12.31
CA ALA A 57 -6.31 3.81 -12.48
C ALA A 57 -5.16 4.09 -13.44
N ASN A 58 -4.05 3.35 -13.33
CA ASN A 58 -2.91 3.44 -14.25
C ASN A 58 -3.33 3.17 -15.70
N VAL A 59 -4.15 2.16 -15.94
CA VAL A 59 -4.66 1.85 -17.30
C VAL A 59 -5.52 3.00 -17.83
N ILE A 60 -6.49 3.46 -17.04
CA ILE A 60 -7.42 4.52 -17.46
C ILE A 60 -6.65 5.82 -17.77
N ILE A 61 -5.74 6.22 -16.89
CA ILE A 61 -4.96 7.44 -17.09
C ILE A 61 -3.99 7.30 -18.28
N SER A 62 -3.39 6.14 -18.49
CA SER A 62 -2.55 5.88 -19.66
C SER A 62 -3.32 5.96 -20.98
N LEU A 63 -4.59 5.54 -21.00
CA LEU A 63 -5.47 5.70 -22.17
C LEU A 63 -5.86 7.18 -22.38
N LEU A 64 -6.10 7.91 -21.32
CA LEU A 64 -6.53 9.31 -21.37
C LEU A 64 -5.39 10.32 -21.52
N ARG A 65 -4.12 9.89 -21.42
CA ARG A 65 -2.93 10.76 -21.38
C ARG A 65 -2.84 11.78 -22.52
N ASN A 66 -3.30 11.41 -23.71
CA ASN A 66 -3.23 12.31 -24.90
C ASN A 66 -4.33 13.36 -24.92
N THR A 67 -5.40 13.17 -24.13
CA THR A 67 -6.57 14.04 -24.09
C THR A 67 -6.49 15.05 -22.95
N ILE A 68 -5.69 14.75 -21.91
CA ILE A 68 -5.64 15.57 -20.68
C ILE A 68 -4.62 16.71 -20.84
N PRO A 69 -5.05 17.99 -20.76
CA PRO A 69 -4.12 19.12 -20.74
C PRO A 69 -3.37 19.19 -19.42
N ASN A 70 -2.10 19.61 -19.46
CA ASN A 70 -1.20 19.62 -18.30
C ASN A 70 -1.72 20.43 -17.09
N ARG A 71 -2.57 21.45 -17.31
CA ARG A 71 -3.08 22.31 -16.24
C ARG A 71 -4.10 21.64 -15.33
N ILE A 72 -4.89 20.70 -15.85
CA ILE A 72 -5.97 20.03 -15.11
C ILE A 72 -5.68 18.56 -14.81
N ARG A 73 -4.47 18.09 -15.11
CA ARG A 73 -4.05 16.70 -15.02
C ARG A 73 -4.32 16.08 -13.65
N ILE A 74 -3.90 16.75 -12.58
CA ILE A 74 -4.08 16.28 -11.20
C ILE A 74 -5.57 16.14 -10.84
N ILE A 75 -6.41 17.08 -11.29
CA ILE A 75 -7.85 17.06 -11.02
C ILE A 75 -8.49 15.83 -11.70
N VAL A 76 -8.14 15.56 -12.95
CA VAL A 76 -8.67 14.40 -13.68
C VAL A 76 -8.23 13.09 -13.03
N GLN A 77 -6.97 13.00 -12.61
CA GLN A 77 -6.47 11.83 -11.88
C GLN A 77 -7.26 11.60 -10.58
N LEU A 78 -7.48 12.63 -9.78
CA LEU A 78 -8.27 12.54 -8.54
C LEU A 78 -9.71 12.10 -8.80
N VAL A 79 -10.37 12.60 -9.84
CA VAL A 79 -11.75 12.23 -10.20
C VAL A 79 -11.82 10.76 -10.60
N VAL A 80 -10.89 10.29 -11.43
CA VAL A 80 -10.82 8.87 -11.84
C VAL A 80 -10.58 7.96 -10.63
N VAL A 81 -9.65 8.32 -9.76
CA VAL A 81 -9.38 7.56 -8.53
C VAL A 81 -10.60 7.55 -7.62
N ALA A 82 -11.24 8.69 -7.40
CA ALA A 82 -12.45 8.78 -6.57
C ALA A 82 -13.58 7.88 -7.09
N ALA A 83 -13.81 7.86 -8.41
CA ALA A 83 -14.81 7.00 -9.03
C ALA A 83 -14.49 5.51 -8.81
N LEU A 84 -13.23 5.09 -9.02
CA LEU A 84 -12.81 3.71 -8.79
C LEU A 84 -12.92 3.31 -7.32
N VAL A 85 -12.52 4.18 -6.40
CA VAL A 85 -12.61 3.93 -4.95
C VAL A 85 -14.06 3.77 -4.52
N THR A 86 -14.98 4.58 -5.06
CA THR A 86 -16.42 4.46 -4.78
C THR A 86 -16.96 3.10 -5.24
N ILE A 87 -16.61 2.65 -6.45
CA ILE A 87 -17.01 1.33 -6.97
C ILE A 87 -16.48 0.22 -6.06
N VAL A 88 -15.19 0.24 -5.70
CA VAL A 88 -14.60 -0.76 -4.82
C VAL A 88 -15.25 -0.73 -3.43
N SER A 89 -15.57 0.44 -2.89
CA SER A 89 -16.27 0.59 -1.61
C SER A 89 -17.66 -0.05 -1.64
N GLU A 90 -18.44 0.17 -2.71
CA GLU A 90 -19.78 -0.46 -2.84
C GLU A 90 -19.67 -1.98 -3.01
N VAL A 91 -18.68 -2.48 -3.73
CA VAL A 91 -18.42 -3.92 -3.84
C VAL A 91 -18.05 -4.52 -2.47
N LEU A 92 -17.20 -3.85 -1.70
CA LEU A 92 -16.84 -4.31 -0.35
C LEU A 92 -18.03 -4.30 0.60
N LYS A 93 -18.93 -3.32 0.52
CA LYS A 93 -20.16 -3.29 1.30
C LYS A 93 -21.07 -4.49 1.00
N ALA A 94 -21.11 -4.94 -0.25
CA ALA A 94 -21.92 -6.06 -0.66
C ALA A 94 -21.40 -7.41 -0.16
N PHE A 95 -20.07 -7.59 -0.08
CA PHE A 95 -19.46 -8.88 0.26
C PHE A 95 -18.95 -8.99 1.70
N ALA A 96 -18.51 -7.89 2.32
CA ALA A 96 -17.89 -7.88 3.64
C ALA A 96 -18.31 -6.63 4.43
N TYR A 97 -19.54 -6.62 4.92
CA TYR A 97 -20.12 -5.45 5.59
C TYR A 97 -19.32 -5.00 6.82
N ASP A 98 -18.89 -5.93 7.68
CA ASP A 98 -18.15 -5.61 8.89
C ASP A 98 -16.79 -4.94 8.61
N VAL A 99 -16.10 -5.43 7.59
CA VAL A 99 -14.82 -4.86 7.12
C VAL A 99 -15.07 -3.52 6.43
N SER A 100 -16.16 -3.39 5.68
CA SER A 100 -16.54 -2.15 4.99
C SER A 100 -16.81 -1.00 5.97
N VAL A 101 -17.44 -1.27 7.11
CA VAL A 101 -17.68 -0.25 8.16
C VAL A 101 -16.35 0.25 8.72
N GLN A 102 -15.41 -0.65 8.98
CA GLN A 102 -14.07 -0.26 9.43
C GLN A 102 -13.30 0.54 8.36
N LEU A 103 -13.44 0.13 7.08
CA LEU A 103 -12.77 0.81 5.96
C LEU A 103 -13.43 2.12 5.54
N SER A 104 -14.69 2.37 5.89
CA SER A 104 -15.38 3.61 5.51
C SER A 104 -14.63 4.87 5.94
N VAL A 105 -13.98 4.82 7.10
CA VAL A 105 -13.11 5.89 7.61
C VAL A 105 -11.85 6.07 6.74
N TYR A 106 -11.35 4.98 6.13
CA TYR A 106 -10.10 4.99 5.37
C TYR A 106 -10.30 5.21 3.86
N VAL A 107 -11.54 5.21 3.35
CA VAL A 107 -11.86 5.46 1.94
C VAL A 107 -11.27 6.80 1.47
N GLY A 108 -11.39 7.85 2.28
CA GLY A 108 -10.74 9.14 2.01
C GLY A 108 -9.22 9.06 1.90
N LEU A 109 -8.58 8.20 2.71
CA LEU A 109 -7.13 7.98 2.66
C LEU A 109 -6.69 7.21 1.42
N ILE A 110 -7.57 6.39 0.82
CA ILE A 110 -7.26 5.73 -0.47
C ILE A 110 -7.22 6.76 -1.58
N ILE A 111 -8.20 7.66 -1.65
CA ILE A 111 -8.29 8.69 -2.71
C ILE A 111 -7.06 9.61 -2.68
N THR A 112 -6.65 10.04 -1.49
CA THR A 112 -5.52 10.96 -1.30
C THR A 112 -4.17 10.25 -1.12
N ASN A 113 -4.11 8.95 -1.37
CA ASN A 113 -2.89 8.18 -1.16
C ASN A 113 -1.80 8.60 -2.14
N CYS A 114 -0.65 9.01 -1.60
CA CYS A 114 0.48 9.48 -2.41
C CYS A 114 1.07 8.41 -3.34
N ILE A 115 0.89 7.12 -3.06
CA ILE A 115 1.33 6.06 -3.98
C ILE A 115 0.51 6.07 -5.28
N LEU A 116 -0.82 6.26 -5.18
CA LEU A 116 -1.69 6.39 -6.35
C LEU A 116 -1.26 7.57 -7.20
N MET A 117 -1.22 8.76 -6.61
CA MET A 117 -0.84 9.99 -7.31
C MET A 117 0.58 9.89 -7.89
N GLY A 118 1.53 9.36 -7.13
CA GLY A 118 2.92 9.22 -7.57
C GLY A 118 3.06 8.30 -8.79
N ARG A 119 2.36 7.16 -8.82
CA ARG A 119 2.44 6.21 -9.95
C ARG A 119 1.65 6.68 -11.18
N LEU A 120 0.49 7.30 -10.99
CA LEU A 120 -0.27 7.90 -12.09
C LEU A 120 0.53 8.98 -12.80
N GLU A 121 1.22 9.82 -12.05
CA GLU A 121 2.02 10.92 -12.58
C GLU A 121 3.35 10.46 -13.18
N ALA A 122 4.11 9.64 -12.46
CA ALA A 122 5.46 9.25 -12.87
C ALA A 122 5.46 8.18 -13.96
N PHE A 123 4.51 7.24 -13.95
CA PHE A 123 4.55 6.08 -14.84
C PHE A 123 3.41 6.06 -15.85
N ALA A 124 2.15 6.20 -15.44
CA ALA A 124 1.01 6.04 -16.33
C ALA A 124 0.95 7.10 -17.44
N MET A 125 1.40 8.33 -17.15
CA MET A 125 1.47 9.40 -18.14
C MET A 125 2.58 9.20 -19.17
N ALA A 126 3.62 8.44 -18.86
CA ALA A 126 4.79 8.25 -19.73
C ALA A 126 4.72 6.95 -20.56
N ASN A 127 4.06 5.92 -20.04
CA ASN A 127 4.10 4.56 -20.60
C ASN A 127 2.74 4.10 -21.16
N GLY A 128 2.77 2.98 -21.88
CA GLY A 128 1.57 2.37 -22.46
C GLY A 128 0.67 1.69 -21.41
N PRO A 129 -0.61 1.42 -21.75
CA PRO A 129 -1.59 0.91 -20.78
C PRO A 129 -1.22 -0.46 -20.20
N TRP A 130 -0.58 -1.32 -20.97
CA TRP A 130 -0.17 -2.66 -20.52
C TRP A 130 0.99 -2.60 -19.52
N GLU A 131 2.01 -1.79 -19.82
CA GLU A 131 3.14 -1.58 -18.91
C GLU A 131 2.67 -0.91 -17.61
N SER A 132 1.74 0.04 -17.73
CA SER A 132 1.13 0.74 -16.60
C SER A 132 0.29 -0.19 -15.70
N PHE A 133 -0.39 -1.17 -16.27
CA PHE A 133 -1.11 -2.18 -15.49
C PHE A 133 -0.16 -3.05 -14.65
N LEU A 134 0.93 -3.54 -15.27
CA LEU A 134 1.94 -4.35 -14.56
C LEU A 134 2.66 -3.55 -13.47
N ASP A 135 2.96 -2.30 -13.73
CA ASP A 135 3.54 -1.39 -12.76
C ASP A 135 2.60 -1.16 -11.56
N GLY A 136 1.30 -0.97 -11.85
CA GLY A 136 0.27 -0.81 -10.82
C GLY A 136 0.18 -2.02 -9.89
N ILE A 137 0.19 -3.23 -10.42
CA ILE A 137 0.18 -4.46 -9.63
C ILE A 137 1.48 -4.59 -8.83
N GLY A 138 2.64 -4.38 -9.46
CA GLY A 138 3.94 -4.51 -8.80
C GLY A 138 4.09 -3.55 -7.62
N ASN A 139 3.78 -2.28 -7.81
CA ASN A 139 3.83 -1.26 -6.74
C ASN A 139 2.75 -1.47 -5.68
N GLY A 140 1.54 -1.85 -6.08
CA GLY A 140 0.47 -2.16 -5.15
C GLY A 140 0.81 -3.34 -4.22
N LEU A 141 1.36 -4.42 -4.77
CA LEU A 141 1.82 -5.57 -3.98
C LEU A 141 3.01 -5.19 -3.09
N GLY A 142 3.98 -4.43 -3.59
CA GLY A 142 5.09 -3.93 -2.79
C GLY A 142 4.63 -3.12 -1.58
N TYR A 143 3.63 -2.26 -1.79
CA TYR A 143 2.97 -1.51 -0.72
C TYR A 143 2.23 -2.41 0.27
N ALA A 144 1.42 -3.37 -0.23
CA ALA A 144 0.65 -4.28 0.60
C ALA A 144 1.56 -5.13 1.52
N ILE A 145 2.69 -5.61 1.02
CA ILE A 145 3.66 -6.38 1.81
C ILE A 145 4.18 -5.55 2.99
N ILE A 146 4.57 -4.31 2.76
CA ILE A 146 5.07 -3.45 3.85
C ILE A 146 3.97 -3.16 4.86
N LEU A 147 2.73 -2.87 4.42
CA LEU A 147 1.58 -2.70 5.32
C LEU A 147 1.36 -3.91 6.24
N VAL A 148 1.37 -5.11 5.65
CA VAL A 148 1.17 -6.36 6.40
C VAL A 148 2.30 -6.58 7.40
N ILE A 149 3.55 -6.35 7.03
CA ILE A 149 4.69 -6.47 7.94
C ILE A 149 4.57 -5.50 9.11
N VAL A 150 4.27 -4.23 8.85
CA VAL A 150 4.12 -3.22 9.90
C VAL A 150 2.93 -3.55 10.81
N ALA A 151 1.79 -3.94 10.24
CA ALA A 151 0.59 -4.32 10.99
C ALA A 151 0.85 -5.56 11.87
N PHE A 152 1.56 -6.56 11.34
CA PHE A 152 1.93 -7.75 12.08
C PHE A 152 2.71 -7.43 13.36
N PHE A 153 3.76 -6.61 13.24
CA PHE A 153 4.55 -6.22 14.42
C PHE A 153 3.74 -5.37 15.39
N ARG A 154 2.92 -4.46 14.92
CA ARG A 154 2.11 -3.58 15.77
C ARG A 154 1.02 -4.33 16.51
N GLU A 155 0.30 -5.22 15.84
CA GLU A 155 -0.77 -6.01 16.45
C GLU A 155 -0.20 -7.04 17.43
N LEU A 156 0.88 -7.73 17.06
CA LEU A 156 1.52 -8.72 17.92
C LEU A 156 2.04 -8.11 19.23
N LEU A 157 2.76 -6.98 19.15
CA LEU A 157 3.36 -6.36 20.32
C LEU A 157 2.39 -5.44 21.09
N GLY A 158 1.35 -4.92 20.41
CA GLY A 158 0.38 -4.00 21.00
C GLY A 158 -0.79 -4.70 21.68
N SER A 159 -1.36 -5.72 21.06
CA SER A 159 -2.54 -6.44 21.58
C SER A 159 -2.23 -7.87 22.05
N GLY A 160 -1.09 -8.44 21.64
CA GLY A 160 -0.77 -9.85 21.95
C GLY A 160 -1.64 -10.87 21.21
N ALA A 161 -2.48 -10.40 20.29
CA ALA A 161 -3.36 -11.19 19.45
C ALA A 161 -3.06 -10.92 17.97
N LEU A 162 -3.30 -11.89 17.09
CA LEU A 162 -3.28 -11.72 15.64
C LEU A 162 -4.61 -12.21 15.08
N LEU A 163 -5.27 -11.39 14.27
CA LEU A 163 -6.58 -11.71 13.67
C LEU A 163 -7.63 -12.16 14.70
N GLY A 164 -7.58 -11.64 15.93
CA GLY A 164 -8.49 -12.01 17.01
C GLY A 164 -8.10 -13.27 17.81
N PHE A 165 -7.06 -14.01 17.39
CA PHE A 165 -6.54 -15.13 18.16
C PHE A 165 -5.43 -14.67 19.12
N GLN A 166 -5.58 -14.96 20.40
CA GLN A 166 -4.51 -14.71 21.38
C GLN A 166 -3.34 -15.65 21.14
N ILE A 167 -2.20 -15.10 20.72
CA ILE A 167 -0.97 -15.87 20.48
C ILE A 167 -0.10 -15.89 21.72
N ILE A 168 -0.12 -14.82 22.52
CA ILE A 168 0.64 -14.76 23.76
C ILE A 168 -0.09 -15.61 24.81
N PRO A 169 0.51 -16.73 25.30
CA PRO A 169 -0.11 -17.58 26.30
C PRO A 169 -0.26 -16.82 27.64
N GLN A 170 -1.31 -17.15 28.39
CA GLN A 170 -1.64 -16.51 29.67
C GLN A 170 -0.48 -16.56 30.69
N SER A 171 0.38 -17.54 30.60
CA SER A 171 1.58 -17.66 31.43
C SER A 171 2.53 -16.46 31.32
N PHE A 172 2.56 -15.76 30.19
CA PHE A 172 3.34 -14.54 30.05
C PHE A 172 2.72 -13.33 30.74
N TYR A 173 1.36 -13.28 30.80
CA TYR A 173 0.65 -12.23 31.55
C TYR A 173 0.82 -12.41 33.07
N GLU A 174 0.90 -13.66 33.54
CA GLU A 174 1.18 -13.97 34.96
C GLU A 174 2.61 -13.61 35.38
N MET A 175 3.57 -13.59 34.43
CA MET A 175 4.94 -13.10 34.69
C MET A 175 5.04 -11.55 34.71
N GLY A 176 3.91 -10.84 34.57
CA GLY A 176 3.89 -9.37 34.62
C GLY A 176 4.01 -8.66 33.26
N TYR A 177 3.83 -9.37 32.15
CA TYR A 177 3.79 -8.74 30.83
C TYR A 177 2.50 -7.94 30.68
N LEU A 178 2.63 -6.65 30.42
CA LEU A 178 1.51 -5.77 30.07
C LEU A 178 1.60 -5.43 28.58
N ASN A 179 0.46 -5.49 27.90
CA ASN A 179 0.38 -5.08 26.50
C ASN A 179 0.85 -3.64 26.32
N ASN A 180 1.76 -3.43 25.38
CA ASN A 180 2.34 -2.13 25.14
C ASN A 180 1.42 -1.27 24.25
N GLY A 181 0.53 -0.50 24.86
CA GLY A 181 -0.39 0.42 24.15
C GLY A 181 0.33 1.47 23.30
N LEU A 182 1.60 1.77 23.58
CA LEU A 182 2.41 2.67 22.77
C LEU A 182 2.61 2.15 21.35
N MET A 183 2.64 0.82 21.16
CA MET A 183 2.78 0.19 19.84
C MET A 183 1.59 0.46 18.90
N LEU A 184 0.39 0.68 19.47
CA LEU A 184 -0.80 1.01 18.69
C LEU A 184 -0.84 2.49 18.27
N MET A 185 -0.01 3.34 18.87
CA MET A 185 0.06 4.75 18.50
C MET A 185 0.80 4.99 17.17
N PRO A 186 0.42 6.03 16.39
CA PRO A 186 1.04 6.34 15.10
C PRO A 186 2.57 6.54 15.13
N PRO A 187 3.19 7.17 16.16
CA PRO A 187 4.63 7.35 16.21
C PRO A 187 5.41 6.04 16.13
N MET A 188 4.88 4.96 16.72
CA MET A 188 5.57 3.67 16.70
C MET A 188 5.58 3.02 15.31
N ALA A 189 4.55 3.28 14.50
CA ALA A 189 4.55 2.85 13.10
C ALA A 189 5.69 3.50 12.30
N LEU A 190 5.98 4.79 12.55
CA LEU A 190 7.13 5.47 11.93
C LEU A 190 8.46 4.81 12.30
N ILE A 191 8.64 4.46 13.57
CA ILE A 191 9.85 3.80 14.05
C ILE A 191 10.01 2.44 13.37
N ILE A 192 8.94 1.65 13.28
CA ILE A 192 8.97 0.34 12.61
C ILE A 192 9.31 0.49 11.13
N VAL A 193 8.67 1.43 10.42
CA VAL A 193 8.96 1.71 9.01
C VAL A 193 10.42 2.17 8.84
N ALA A 194 10.91 3.05 9.71
CA ALA A 194 12.31 3.50 9.69
C ALA A 194 13.29 2.34 9.91
N CYS A 195 12.99 1.42 10.83
CA CYS A 195 13.80 0.22 11.03
C CYS A 195 13.80 -0.69 9.80
N ILE A 196 12.66 -0.87 9.14
CA ILE A 196 12.55 -1.66 7.90
C ILE A 196 13.41 -1.03 6.80
N ILE A 197 13.31 0.29 6.61
CA ILE A 197 14.11 1.04 5.64
C ILE A 197 15.62 0.89 5.95
N TRP A 198 15.98 1.03 7.22
CA TRP A 198 17.38 0.90 7.64
C TRP A 198 17.93 -0.50 7.35
N VAL A 199 17.19 -1.56 7.69
CA VAL A 199 17.58 -2.95 7.41
C VAL A 199 17.69 -3.20 5.90
N GLN A 200 16.76 -2.68 5.10
CA GLN A 200 16.78 -2.84 3.65
C GLN A 200 17.98 -2.13 3.02
N ARG A 201 18.28 -0.89 3.45
CA ARG A 201 19.47 -0.14 2.98
C ARG A 201 20.77 -0.78 3.44
N ALA A 202 20.83 -1.28 4.67
CA ALA A 202 22.02 -1.97 5.18
C ALA A 202 22.32 -3.27 4.40
N ARG A 203 21.27 -3.92 3.89
CA ARG A 203 21.39 -5.15 3.10
C ARG A 203 21.75 -4.90 1.64
N ASN A 204 21.33 -3.78 1.06
CA ASN A 204 21.58 -3.40 -0.33
C ASN A 204 22.57 -2.23 -0.41
N LYS A 205 23.86 -2.52 -0.57
CA LYS A 205 24.91 -1.51 -0.69
C LYS A 205 24.71 -0.53 -1.86
N SER A 206 24.04 -0.95 -2.94
CA SER A 206 23.72 -0.08 -4.09
C SER A 206 22.75 1.06 -3.76
N MET A 207 22.03 0.98 -2.64
CA MET A 207 21.12 2.04 -2.18
C MET A 207 21.77 3.02 -1.19
N GLN A 208 23.03 2.80 -0.81
CA GLN A 208 23.75 3.66 0.14
C GLN A 208 24.45 4.83 -0.55
N GLU A 209 24.64 4.76 -1.87
CA GLU A 209 25.38 5.78 -2.66
C GLU A 209 24.46 6.80 -3.35
N GLN A 210 23.16 6.78 -3.05
CA GLN A 210 22.17 7.79 -3.46
C GLN A 210 21.67 8.54 -2.21
#